data_96a7893a4d09d6c337dbadbd898bc22b
#
_entry.id   96a7893a4d09d6c337dbadbd898bc22b
#
_cell.length_a   1.000
_cell.length_b   1.000
_cell.length_c   1.000
_cell.angle_alpha   90.00
_cell.angle_beta   90.00
_cell.angle_gamma   90.00
#
_symmetry.space_group_name_H-M   'P 1'
#
loop_
_entity.id
_entity.type
_entity.pdbx_description
1 polymer ?
#
loop_
_entity_poly.entity_id
_entity_poly.type
_entity_poly.pdbx_seq_one_letter_code
_entity_poly.pdbx_strand_id
1 'polypeptide(L)'
;KSICLLFLVLLALPCFAASKYESKITSLEGEKWWGGAVGLGSKMPFEGDLRLFDLSAENLNNQNVPLLLSSEGRYIWSDKPFSFQVENGELRLYSDYEKMEPVLAGRTLKDAYMAASAKHFPPSGDLPDPLFFSMPQYNTWIELMYNQNQEDILKYADHVLENDFPVGVFMVDDNWQKYYGNFDFKPERFPDPK
;
A
#
# COMPACT_ATOMS: atom_id res chain seq x y z
N LYS A 1 -22.37 -6.89 57.69
CA LYS A 1 -21.11 -6.26 57.25
C LYS A 1 -20.90 -6.65 55.80
N SER A 2 -21.30 -5.78 54.89
CA SER A 2 -21.10 -5.98 53.43
C SER A 2 -19.75 -5.35 53.04
N ILE A 3 -18.87 -6.17 52.49
CA ILE A 3 -17.61 -5.72 51.93
C ILE A 3 -17.86 -5.37 50.48
N CYS A 4 -17.81 -4.07 50.16
CA CYS A 4 -17.87 -3.57 48.81
C CYS A 4 -16.49 -3.71 48.18
N LEU A 5 -16.32 -4.66 47.25
CA LEU A 5 -15.09 -4.85 46.51
C LEU A 5 -15.08 -3.83 45.37
N LEU A 6 -14.24 -2.82 45.50
CA LEU A 6 -14.01 -1.83 44.44
C LEU A 6 -13.09 -2.46 43.40
N PHE A 7 -13.63 -2.86 42.23
CA PHE A 7 -12.83 -3.26 41.06
C PHE A 7 -12.23 -2.01 40.42
N LEU A 8 -10.95 -1.81 40.65
CA LEU A 8 -10.18 -0.82 39.88
C LEU A 8 -9.89 -1.36 38.46
N VAL A 9 -10.68 -0.97 37.49
CA VAL A 9 -10.37 -1.25 36.10
C VAL A 9 -9.21 -0.34 35.69
N LEU A 10 -7.98 -0.87 35.71
CA LEU A 10 -6.86 -0.23 35.05
C LEU A 10 -7.10 -0.29 33.53
N LEU A 11 -7.58 0.79 32.94
CA LEU A 11 -7.51 1.00 31.50
C LEU A 11 -6.02 1.10 31.13
N ALA A 12 -5.46 0.01 30.62
CA ALA A 12 -4.16 0.04 29.96
C ALA A 12 -4.31 0.91 28.72
N LEU A 13 -3.96 2.18 28.81
CA LEU A 13 -3.71 3.01 27.65
C LEU A 13 -2.54 2.36 26.88
N PRO A 14 -2.65 2.16 25.57
CA PRO A 14 -1.52 1.69 24.80
C PRO A 14 -0.38 2.69 25.00
N CYS A 15 0.70 2.24 25.65
CA CYS A 15 1.92 3.00 25.77
C CYS A 15 2.57 2.99 24.39
N PHE A 16 2.21 3.94 23.52
CA PHE A 16 3.01 4.23 22.35
C PHE A 16 4.34 4.77 22.88
N ALA A 17 5.42 4.09 22.57
CA ALA A 17 6.75 4.65 22.80
C ALA A 17 6.78 6.02 22.09
N ALA A 18 7.15 7.07 22.82
CA ALA A 18 7.18 8.40 22.26
C ALA A 18 8.19 8.40 21.10
N SER A 19 7.70 8.70 19.90
CA SER A 19 8.57 8.81 18.73
C SER A 19 9.65 9.87 18.96
N LYS A 20 10.83 9.62 18.42
CA LYS A 20 12.00 10.49 18.65
C LYS A 20 11.82 11.89 18.06
N TYR A 21 11.09 12.00 16.96
CA TYR A 21 10.84 13.25 16.24
C TYR A 21 9.34 13.46 16.04
N GLU A 22 8.90 14.66 16.30
CA GLU A 22 7.57 15.17 15.97
C GLU A 22 7.70 16.37 15.04
N SER A 23 6.90 16.38 13.96
CA SER A 23 6.73 17.52 13.07
C SER A 23 5.27 17.97 13.10
N LYS A 24 5.04 19.29 13.21
CA LYS A 24 3.72 19.90 13.20
C LYS A 24 3.62 20.81 11.99
N ILE A 25 2.67 20.51 11.12
CA ILE A 25 2.48 21.21 9.86
C ILE A 25 1.09 21.82 9.88
N THR A 26 1.04 23.14 10.04
CA THR A 26 -0.21 23.88 9.95
C THR A 26 -0.72 23.82 8.52
N SER A 27 -1.96 23.38 8.34
CA SER A 27 -2.63 23.41 7.04
C SER A 27 -2.87 24.85 6.58
N LEU A 28 -2.71 25.06 5.29
CA LEU A 28 -3.12 26.30 4.65
C LEU A 28 -4.65 26.37 4.58
N GLU A 29 -5.19 27.56 4.29
CA GLU A 29 -6.64 27.74 4.18
C GLU A 29 -7.21 26.82 3.07
N GLY A 30 -8.15 25.94 3.46
CA GLY A 30 -8.77 24.98 2.55
C GLY A 30 -7.88 23.81 2.11
N GLU A 31 -6.66 23.68 2.65
CA GLU A 31 -5.74 22.62 2.29
C GLU A 31 -6.25 21.25 2.72
N LYS A 32 -6.12 20.30 1.81
CA LYS A 32 -6.52 18.90 1.98
C LYS A 32 -5.34 17.99 1.70
N TRP A 33 -5.28 16.84 2.39
CA TRP A 33 -4.19 15.90 2.28
C TRP A 33 -4.67 14.51 1.83
N TRP A 34 -3.85 13.81 1.05
CA TRP A 34 -4.04 12.43 0.56
C TRP A 34 -2.78 11.62 0.76
N GLY A 35 -2.88 10.29 0.78
CA GLY A 35 -1.75 9.38 0.73
C GLY A 35 -1.64 8.48 1.95
N GLY A 36 -0.44 7.97 2.19
CA GLY A 36 -0.10 7.08 3.29
C GLY A 36 -0.47 5.63 3.03
N ALA A 37 -1.72 5.26 2.98
CA ALA A 37 -2.13 3.87 2.82
C ALA A 37 -3.37 3.71 1.92
N VAL A 38 -3.40 2.64 1.12
CA VAL A 38 -4.56 2.30 0.29
C VAL A 38 -5.81 2.09 1.15
N GLY A 39 -5.68 1.48 2.33
CA GLY A 39 -6.78 1.27 3.27
C GLY A 39 -7.45 2.55 3.79
N LEU A 40 -6.81 3.71 3.63
CA LEU A 40 -7.39 5.01 3.98
C LEU A 40 -8.19 5.67 2.84
N GLY A 41 -8.30 5.04 1.66
CA GLY A 41 -8.89 5.65 0.47
C GLY A 41 -10.26 6.28 0.69
N SER A 42 -11.15 5.61 1.42
CA SER A 42 -12.50 6.12 1.73
C SER A 42 -12.52 7.31 2.71
N LYS A 43 -11.38 7.64 3.34
CA LYS A 43 -11.21 8.76 4.26
C LYS A 43 -10.47 9.94 3.62
N MET A 44 -10.04 9.78 2.38
CA MET A 44 -9.36 10.82 1.63
C MET A 44 -10.35 11.68 0.84
N PRO A 45 -10.14 13.00 0.74
CA PRO A 45 -9.10 13.76 1.43
C PRO A 45 -9.29 13.77 2.95
N PHE A 46 -8.20 13.92 3.70
CA PHE A 46 -8.27 14.08 5.14
C PHE A 46 -8.79 15.48 5.49
N GLU A 47 -10.10 15.60 5.70
CA GLU A 47 -10.81 16.88 5.98
C GLU A 47 -11.20 17.05 7.44
N GLY A 48 -11.10 16.02 8.23
CA GLY A 48 -11.46 16.02 9.64
C GLY A 48 -10.37 15.39 10.48
N ASP A 49 -10.73 15.11 11.73
CA ASP A 49 -9.81 14.42 12.60
C ASP A 49 -9.54 13.00 12.13
N LEU A 50 -8.32 12.73 11.73
CA LEU A 50 -7.79 11.40 11.50
C LEU A 50 -6.97 11.00 12.73
N ARG A 51 -7.37 9.93 13.39
CA ARG A 51 -6.59 9.35 14.48
C ARG A 51 -5.21 8.90 13.96
N LEU A 52 -4.26 8.80 14.88
CA LEU A 52 -2.91 8.33 14.60
C LEU A 52 -2.93 7.06 13.74
N PHE A 53 -2.28 7.12 12.60
CA PHE A 53 -2.12 6.04 11.64
C PHE A 53 -0.64 5.74 11.44
N ASP A 54 -0.25 4.49 11.64
CA ASP A 54 1.14 4.03 11.58
C ASP A 54 1.43 3.33 10.25
N LEU A 55 2.33 3.91 9.45
CA LEU A 55 2.75 3.34 8.17
C LEU A 55 3.78 2.21 8.31
N SER A 56 4.33 1.97 9.50
CA SER A 56 5.25 0.86 9.76
C SER A 56 4.53 -0.46 10.03
N ALA A 57 3.25 -0.41 10.41
CA ALA A 57 2.44 -1.57 10.74
C ALA A 57 1.75 -2.16 9.52
N GLU A 58 1.25 -3.38 9.66
CA GLU A 58 0.32 -3.97 8.70
C GLU A 58 -1.00 -3.20 8.70
N ASN A 59 -1.35 -2.63 7.55
CA ASN A 59 -2.52 -1.78 7.41
C ASN A 59 -3.59 -2.42 6.54
N LEU A 60 -4.47 -3.20 7.15
CA LEU A 60 -5.64 -3.79 6.49
C LEU A 60 -5.27 -4.66 5.27
N ASN A 61 -4.14 -5.37 5.34
CA ASN A 61 -3.60 -6.21 4.25
C ASN A 61 -3.37 -5.43 2.94
N ASN A 62 -2.95 -4.18 3.04
CA ASN A 62 -2.79 -3.30 1.89
C ASN A 62 -1.46 -2.53 1.93
N GLN A 63 -1.10 -1.96 0.78
CA GLN A 63 0.14 -1.22 0.64
C GLN A 63 0.10 0.11 1.40
N ASN A 64 1.27 0.46 1.93
CA ASN A 64 1.58 1.75 2.49
C ASN A 64 2.67 2.43 1.65
N VAL A 65 2.63 3.74 1.59
CA VAL A 65 3.70 4.55 1.03
C VAL A 65 3.95 5.76 1.94
N PRO A 66 5.19 6.05 2.34
CA PRO A 66 5.50 7.17 3.22
C PRO A 66 5.47 8.50 2.45
N LEU A 67 4.36 8.77 1.78
CA LEU A 67 4.09 9.94 0.95
C LEU A 67 2.71 10.50 1.29
N LEU A 68 2.67 11.81 1.60
CA LEU A 68 1.43 12.57 1.69
C LEU A 68 1.47 13.72 0.68
N LEU A 69 0.36 13.96 0.01
CA LEU A 69 0.19 14.97 -1.03
C LEU A 69 -0.87 15.98 -0.61
N SER A 70 -0.64 17.25 -0.87
CA SER A 70 -1.52 18.36 -0.51
C SER A 70 -2.18 19.01 -1.73
N SER A 71 -3.42 19.50 -1.57
CA SER A 71 -4.12 20.32 -2.57
C SER A 71 -3.37 21.59 -2.93
N GLU A 72 -2.53 22.10 -2.00
CA GLU A 72 -1.80 23.36 -2.12
C GLU A 72 -0.38 23.18 -2.65
N GLY A 73 -0.11 22.07 -3.35
CA GLY A 73 1.17 21.83 -4.03
C GLY A 73 2.32 21.49 -3.10
N ARG A 74 2.04 21.03 -1.89
CA ARG A 74 3.05 20.55 -0.93
C ARG A 74 3.02 19.02 -0.87
N TYR A 75 4.15 18.39 -0.55
CA TYR A 75 4.18 16.98 -0.22
C TYR A 75 5.11 16.68 0.94
N ILE A 76 4.85 15.57 1.63
CA ILE A 76 5.72 14.97 2.64
C ILE A 76 6.25 13.67 2.07
N TRP A 77 7.54 13.44 2.21
CA TRP A 77 8.21 12.20 1.86
C TRP A 77 9.21 11.80 2.93
N SER A 78 9.31 10.51 3.20
CA SER A 78 10.40 9.92 3.96
C SER A 78 10.81 8.58 3.32
N ASP A 79 12.11 8.24 3.36
CA ASP A 79 12.61 6.92 2.98
C ASP A 79 12.32 5.85 4.06
N LYS A 80 11.73 6.27 5.17
CA LYS A 80 11.37 5.43 6.30
C LYS A 80 9.89 5.58 6.63
N PRO A 81 9.27 4.54 7.19
CA PRO A 81 7.89 4.66 7.64
C PRO A 81 7.76 5.70 8.76
N PHE A 82 6.62 6.34 8.81
CA PHE A 82 6.24 7.27 9.87
C PHE A 82 4.77 7.07 10.25
N SER A 83 4.39 7.61 11.39
CA SER A 83 2.99 7.71 11.78
C SER A 83 2.49 9.13 11.58
N PHE A 84 1.21 9.29 11.29
CA PHE A 84 0.61 10.62 11.12
C PHE A 84 -0.81 10.69 11.65
N GLN A 85 -1.23 11.88 11.99
CA GLN A 85 -2.61 12.21 12.34
C GLN A 85 -2.97 13.58 11.81
N VAL A 86 -4.27 13.82 11.61
CA VAL A 86 -4.81 15.15 11.30
C VAL A 86 -5.74 15.52 12.44
N GLU A 87 -5.48 16.68 13.05
CA GLU A 87 -6.26 17.17 14.18
C GLU A 87 -6.31 18.71 14.17
N ASN A 88 -7.51 19.26 14.25
CA ASN A 88 -7.72 20.72 14.32
C ASN A 88 -7.01 21.53 13.21
N GLY A 89 -6.98 21.03 11.98
CA GLY A 89 -6.29 21.68 10.86
C GLY A 89 -4.76 21.61 10.92
N GLU A 90 -4.22 20.70 11.72
CA GLU A 90 -2.78 20.44 11.82
C GLU A 90 -2.49 18.98 11.39
N LEU A 91 -1.52 18.80 10.50
CA LEU A 91 -0.96 17.51 10.19
C LEU A 91 0.25 17.26 11.11
N ARG A 92 0.16 16.25 11.96
CA ARG A 92 1.23 15.83 12.85
C ARG A 92 1.88 14.55 12.34
N LEU A 93 3.20 14.56 12.29
CA LEU A 93 4.02 13.46 11.83
C LEU A 93 4.93 13.00 12.96
N TYR A 94 5.07 11.69 13.10
CA TYR A 94 5.90 11.06 14.14
C TYR A 94 6.84 10.08 13.50
N SER A 95 8.14 10.17 13.80
CA SER A 95 9.18 9.31 13.24
C SER A 95 10.28 9.03 14.27
N ASP A 96 10.87 7.84 14.20
CA ASP A 96 12.05 7.49 14.98
C ASP A 96 13.36 7.82 14.26
N TYR A 97 13.26 8.27 13.00
CA TYR A 97 14.39 8.41 12.10
C TYR A 97 14.76 9.87 11.85
N GLU A 98 13.79 10.71 11.51
CA GLU A 98 14.04 12.07 11.06
C GLU A 98 12.86 13.02 11.34
N LYS A 99 13.16 14.31 11.40
CA LYS A 99 12.14 15.35 11.38
C LYS A 99 11.73 15.61 9.93
N MET A 100 10.42 15.68 9.66
CA MET A 100 9.87 15.86 8.32
C MET A 100 9.32 17.27 8.16
N GLU A 101 9.56 17.86 6.99
CA GLU A 101 9.03 19.16 6.61
C GLU A 101 8.37 19.04 5.23
N PRO A 102 7.33 19.83 4.94
CA PRO A 102 6.70 19.82 3.64
C PRO A 102 7.62 20.39 2.56
N VAL A 103 7.69 19.72 1.43
CA VAL A 103 8.34 20.20 0.22
C VAL A 103 7.31 20.98 -0.58
N LEU A 104 7.59 22.24 -0.88
CA LEU A 104 6.75 23.05 -1.77
C LEU A 104 7.13 22.74 -3.22
N ALA A 105 6.19 22.21 -3.98
CA ALA A 105 6.38 21.78 -5.37
C ALA A 105 5.59 22.63 -6.39
N GLY A 106 4.63 23.41 -5.92
CA GLY A 106 3.75 24.22 -6.77
C GLY A 106 2.56 24.77 -6.01
N ARG A 107 1.39 24.75 -6.64
CA ARG A 107 0.16 25.32 -6.07
C ARG A 107 -1.04 24.36 -6.12
N THR A 108 -0.86 23.17 -6.65
CA THR A 108 -1.95 22.22 -6.85
C THR A 108 -1.54 20.80 -6.45
N LEU A 109 -2.51 19.94 -6.20
CA LEU A 109 -2.29 18.52 -5.96
C LEU A 109 -1.49 17.87 -7.11
N LYS A 110 -1.75 18.29 -8.37
CA LYS A 110 -1.02 17.82 -9.54
C LYS A 110 0.46 18.17 -9.46
N ASP A 111 0.78 19.39 -9.05
CA ASP A 111 2.18 19.83 -8.91
C ASP A 111 2.90 18.99 -7.86
N ALA A 112 2.27 18.79 -6.69
CA ALA A 112 2.80 17.94 -5.63
C ALA A 112 3.05 16.52 -6.11
N TYR A 113 2.06 15.91 -6.79
CA TYR A 113 2.16 14.56 -7.33
C TYR A 113 3.28 14.44 -8.37
N MET A 114 3.34 15.34 -9.34
CA MET A 114 4.34 15.30 -10.41
C MET A 114 5.76 15.47 -9.86
N ALA A 115 5.96 16.37 -8.91
CA ALA A 115 7.26 16.59 -8.29
C ALA A 115 7.70 15.40 -7.43
N ALA A 116 6.81 14.87 -6.59
CA ALA A 116 7.10 13.69 -5.78
C ALA A 116 7.40 12.47 -6.66
N SER A 117 6.60 12.25 -7.70
CA SER A 117 6.80 11.13 -8.65
C SER A 117 8.14 11.24 -9.38
N ALA A 118 8.45 12.41 -9.92
CA ALA A 118 9.71 12.61 -10.64
C ALA A 118 10.95 12.41 -9.76
N LYS A 119 10.85 12.79 -8.47
CA LYS A 119 11.97 12.71 -7.54
C LYS A 119 12.13 11.33 -6.90
N HIS A 120 11.03 10.71 -6.46
CA HIS A 120 11.08 9.50 -5.63
C HIS A 120 10.70 8.23 -6.39
N PHE A 121 10.03 8.36 -7.53
CA PHE A 121 9.57 7.25 -8.38
C PHE A 121 9.90 7.50 -9.86
N PRO A 122 11.16 7.85 -10.20
CA PRO A 122 11.50 8.11 -11.60
C PRO A 122 11.26 6.85 -12.43
N PRO A 123 10.64 6.96 -13.62
CA PRO A 123 10.48 5.81 -14.51
C PRO A 123 11.84 5.31 -14.98
N SER A 124 11.99 3.99 -15.12
CA SER A 124 13.21 3.37 -15.66
C SER A 124 13.45 3.74 -17.13
N GLY A 125 12.38 4.07 -17.84
CA GLY A 125 12.38 4.23 -19.30
C GLY A 125 12.16 2.92 -20.05
N ASP A 126 12.15 1.78 -19.34
CA ASP A 126 11.86 0.47 -19.93
C ASP A 126 10.36 0.24 -20.00
N LEU A 127 9.92 -0.43 -21.03
CA LEU A 127 8.54 -0.87 -21.19
C LEU A 127 8.49 -2.40 -21.12
N PRO A 128 7.44 -2.99 -20.54
CA PRO A 128 7.18 -4.41 -20.66
C PRO A 128 7.03 -4.82 -22.12
N ASP A 129 7.11 -6.12 -22.38
CA ASP A 129 6.85 -6.67 -23.71
C ASP A 129 5.52 -6.14 -24.27
N PRO A 130 5.47 -5.71 -25.54
CA PRO A 130 4.24 -5.22 -26.18
C PRO A 130 3.05 -6.17 -26.07
N LEU A 131 3.29 -7.47 -25.88
CA LEU A 131 2.25 -8.48 -25.68
C LEU A 131 1.35 -8.14 -24.48
N PHE A 132 1.90 -7.53 -23.41
CA PHE A 132 1.13 -7.10 -22.24
C PHE A 132 0.09 -6.01 -22.54
N PHE A 133 0.23 -5.30 -23.67
CA PHE A 133 -0.69 -4.22 -24.05
C PHE A 133 -1.60 -4.59 -25.22
N SER A 134 -1.20 -5.55 -26.04
CA SER A 134 -1.87 -5.87 -27.32
C SER A 134 -2.69 -7.16 -27.27
N MET A 135 -2.46 -8.03 -26.28
CA MET A 135 -3.11 -9.33 -26.17
C MET A 135 -3.79 -9.51 -24.82
N PRO A 136 -4.75 -10.44 -24.70
CA PRO A 136 -5.41 -10.75 -23.44
C PRO A 136 -4.42 -11.21 -22.37
N GLN A 137 -4.75 -10.91 -21.11
CA GLN A 137 -4.07 -11.44 -19.95
C GLN A 137 -5.02 -12.39 -19.23
N TYR A 138 -4.67 -13.67 -19.21
CA TYR A 138 -5.39 -14.70 -18.50
C TYR A 138 -4.81 -14.85 -17.10
N ASN A 139 -5.68 -14.94 -16.09
CA ASN A 139 -5.26 -15.12 -14.72
C ASN A 139 -5.90 -16.39 -14.16
N THR A 140 -5.12 -17.26 -13.55
CA THR A 140 -5.59 -18.56 -13.03
C THR A 140 -6.33 -18.45 -11.69
N TRP A 141 -6.38 -17.26 -11.06
CA TRP A 141 -6.97 -17.08 -9.74
C TRP A 141 -8.43 -17.51 -9.65
N ILE A 142 -9.26 -17.04 -10.57
CA ILE A 142 -10.72 -17.28 -10.53
C ILE A 142 -11.04 -18.78 -10.62
N GLU A 143 -10.26 -19.52 -11.41
CA GLU A 143 -10.48 -20.96 -11.62
C GLU A 143 -9.85 -21.80 -10.50
N LEU A 144 -8.63 -21.52 -10.10
CA LEU A 144 -7.84 -22.40 -9.25
C LEU A 144 -7.64 -21.86 -7.83
N MET A 145 -7.78 -20.56 -7.60
CA MET A 145 -7.54 -19.89 -6.32
C MET A 145 -6.19 -20.33 -5.72
N TYR A 146 -6.20 -20.90 -4.51
CA TYR A 146 -5.00 -21.41 -3.83
C TYR A 146 -4.53 -22.79 -4.32
N ASN A 147 -5.27 -23.42 -5.24
CA ASN A 147 -4.94 -24.74 -5.75
C ASN A 147 -4.16 -24.70 -7.08
N GLN A 148 -3.27 -23.74 -7.22
CA GLN A 148 -2.41 -23.63 -8.39
C GLN A 148 -1.55 -24.89 -8.54
N ASN A 149 -1.66 -25.57 -9.68
CA ASN A 149 -0.90 -26.75 -10.02
C ASN A 149 -0.71 -26.87 -11.53
N GLN A 150 0.34 -27.57 -11.94
CA GLN A 150 0.74 -27.67 -13.34
C GLN A 150 -0.35 -28.27 -14.23
N GLU A 151 -1.00 -29.35 -13.79
CA GLU A 151 -2.00 -30.07 -14.58
C GLU A 151 -3.20 -29.18 -14.92
N ASP A 152 -3.82 -28.55 -13.92
CA ASP A 152 -5.00 -27.73 -14.12
C ASP A 152 -4.67 -26.42 -14.89
N ILE A 153 -3.47 -25.87 -14.70
CA ILE A 153 -3.01 -24.69 -15.44
C ILE A 153 -2.84 -25.01 -16.91
N LEU A 154 -2.21 -26.14 -17.26
CA LEU A 154 -2.05 -26.57 -18.65
C LEU A 154 -3.41 -26.86 -19.28
N LYS A 155 -4.31 -27.53 -18.57
CA LYS A 155 -5.68 -27.77 -19.03
C LYS A 155 -6.44 -26.45 -19.28
N TYR A 156 -6.25 -25.44 -18.43
CA TYR A 156 -6.87 -24.13 -18.66
C TYR A 156 -6.29 -23.46 -19.92
N ALA A 157 -4.97 -23.54 -20.12
CA ALA A 157 -4.34 -23.04 -21.34
C ALA A 157 -4.85 -23.76 -22.60
N ASP A 158 -4.99 -25.08 -22.55
CA ASP A 158 -5.57 -25.87 -23.65
C ASP A 158 -7.01 -25.43 -23.97
N HIS A 159 -7.84 -25.20 -22.97
CA HIS A 159 -9.20 -24.70 -23.18
C HIS A 159 -9.24 -23.30 -23.84
N VAL A 160 -8.28 -22.43 -23.55
CA VAL A 160 -8.15 -21.14 -24.24
C VAL A 160 -7.93 -21.36 -25.73
N LEU A 161 -7.03 -22.30 -26.09
CA LEU A 161 -6.71 -22.63 -27.48
C LEU A 161 -7.87 -23.34 -28.18
N GLU A 162 -8.48 -24.33 -27.55
CA GLU A 162 -9.59 -25.14 -28.10
C GLU A 162 -10.85 -24.31 -28.39
N ASN A 163 -11.03 -23.19 -27.69
CA ASN A 163 -12.14 -22.28 -27.89
C ASN A 163 -11.78 -21.05 -28.75
N ASP A 164 -10.67 -21.10 -29.47
CA ASP A 164 -10.20 -20.05 -30.37
C ASP A 164 -10.03 -18.67 -29.72
N PHE A 165 -9.74 -18.63 -28.40
CA PHE A 165 -9.39 -17.39 -27.74
C PHE A 165 -7.96 -16.95 -28.14
N PRO A 166 -7.73 -15.62 -28.28
CA PRO A 166 -6.41 -15.12 -28.66
C PRO A 166 -5.32 -15.55 -27.68
N VAL A 167 -4.20 -16.01 -28.19
CA VAL A 167 -3.00 -16.27 -27.36
C VAL A 167 -2.45 -15.00 -26.80
N GLY A 168 -2.10 -15.00 -25.51
CA GLY A 168 -1.62 -13.81 -24.80
C GLY A 168 -0.72 -14.16 -23.63
N VAL A 169 -0.83 -13.36 -22.57
CA VAL A 169 -0.08 -13.58 -21.33
C VAL A 169 -0.90 -14.47 -20.41
N PHE A 170 -0.26 -15.51 -19.84
CA PHE A 170 -0.87 -16.40 -18.87
C PHE A 170 -0.23 -16.18 -17.49
N MET A 171 -0.97 -15.63 -16.55
CA MET A 171 -0.51 -15.35 -15.20
C MET A 171 -0.89 -16.50 -14.27
N VAL A 172 0.11 -17.19 -13.76
CA VAL A 172 -0.05 -18.12 -12.64
C VAL A 172 -0.10 -17.31 -11.36
N ASP A 173 -1.26 -17.33 -10.70
CA ASP A 173 -1.52 -16.49 -9.53
C ASP A 173 -0.92 -17.12 -8.25
N ASP A 174 -1.48 -16.79 -7.10
CA ASP A 174 -0.98 -17.08 -5.76
C ASP A 174 -0.68 -18.56 -5.51
N ASN A 175 0.27 -18.80 -4.61
CA ASN A 175 0.59 -20.11 -4.03
C ASN A 175 1.26 -21.13 -4.98
N TRP A 176 1.87 -20.68 -6.08
CA TRP A 176 2.70 -21.52 -6.96
C TRP A 176 4.11 -21.76 -6.41
N GLN A 177 4.65 -20.77 -5.68
CA GLN A 177 5.98 -20.81 -5.11
C GLN A 177 6.04 -21.57 -3.78
N LYS A 178 7.21 -21.99 -3.36
CA LYS A 178 7.43 -22.70 -2.08
C LYS A 178 6.93 -21.90 -0.89
N TYR A 179 7.20 -20.58 -0.88
CA TYR A 179 6.72 -19.60 0.09
C TYR A 179 6.83 -18.18 -0.49
N TYR A 180 6.12 -17.22 0.05
CA TYR A 180 6.17 -15.82 -0.42
C TYR A 180 7.59 -15.27 -0.35
N GLY A 181 8.02 -14.58 -1.41
CA GLY A 181 9.38 -14.07 -1.56
C GLY A 181 10.40 -15.07 -2.09
N ASN A 182 10.02 -16.34 -2.30
CA ASN A 182 10.81 -17.34 -2.99
C ASN A 182 10.23 -17.59 -4.39
N PHE A 183 11.07 -17.59 -5.43
CA PHE A 183 10.63 -17.76 -6.81
C PHE A 183 10.88 -19.18 -7.37
N ASP A 184 11.06 -20.17 -6.49
CA ASP A 184 11.08 -21.58 -6.86
C ASP A 184 9.66 -22.15 -6.87
N PHE A 185 9.30 -22.91 -7.89
CA PHE A 185 8.05 -23.64 -7.91
C PHE A 185 7.99 -24.68 -6.78
N LYS A 186 6.79 -24.95 -6.26
CA LYS A 186 6.52 -26.09 -5.38
C LYS A 186 6.62 -27.41 -6.17
N PRO A 187 7.61 -28.28 -5.92
CA PRO A 187 7.80 -29.49 -6.74
C PRO A 187 6.60 -30.44 -6.72
N GLU A 188 5.88 -30.49 -5.59
CA GLU A 188 4.69 -31.33 -5.44
C GLU A 188 3.49 -30.89 -6.28
N ARG A 189 3.49 -29.63 -6.74
CA ARG A 189 2.43 -29.08 -7.58
C ARG A 189 2.89 -28.82 -9.02
N PHE A 190 4.18 -28.63 -9.20
CA PHE A 190 4.82 -28.32 -10.47
C PHE A 190 6.01 -29.25 -10.67
N PRO A 191 5.77 -30.50 -11.09
CA PRO A 191 6.82 -31.51 -11.25
C PRO A 191 7.78 -31.19 -12.42
N ASP A 192 7.31 -30.48 -13.43
CA ASP A 192 8.10 -30.06 -14.60
C ASP A 192 7.68 -28.64 -15.06
N PRO A 193 8.13 -27.59 -14.38
CA PRO A 193 7.68 -26.22 -14.61
C PRO A 193 8.41 -25.50 -15.78
N LYS A 194 8.97 -26.25 -16.75
CA LYS A 194 9.72 -25.70 -17.89
C LYS A 194 8.83 -25.31 -19.05
#